data_07012942ca5d735b335d65cd8decfd44
#
_entry.id   07012942ca5d735b335d65cd8decfd44
#
_cell.length_a   1.000
_cell.length_b   1.000
_cell.length_c   1.000
_cell.angle_alpha   90.00
_cell.angle_beta   90.00
_cell.angle_gamma   90.00
#
_symmetry.space_group_name_H-M   'P 1'
#
loop_
_entity.id
_entity.type
_entity.pdbx_description
1 polymer ?
#
loop_
_entity_poly.entity_id
_entity_poly.type
_entity_poly.pdbx_seq_one_letter_code
_entity_poly.pdbx_strand_id
1 'polypeptide(L)'
;MIVHAVPDEPDFPGDIDRVKMESPRKFFSTINANVGEVMRHTDKNVASVAAREAMRLYRCGLLFDHDYDDNDSTKLYCSELVERAYLRAGVSLAEKRRHDFAVPGFHFEHVIMPSDIYESSQLKTISRF
;
A
#
# COMPACT_ATOMS: atom_id res chain seq x y z
N MET A 1 2.04 -11.51 -9.20
CA MET A 1 0.80 -10.81 -8.82
C MET A 1 1.15 -9.63 -7.94
N ILE A 2 0.39 -8.56 -8.01
CA ILE A 2 0.58 -7.33 -7.23
C ILE A 2 -0.66 -7.14 -6.36
N VAL A 3 -0.47 -6.97 -5.06
CA VAL A 3 -1.52 -6.62 -4.11
C VAL A 3 -1.46 -5.12 -3.86
N HIS A 4 -2.57 -4.44 -4.01
CA HIS A 4 -2.67 -2.99 -3.84
C HIS A 4 -4.03 -2.57 -3.27
N ALA A 5 -4.12 -1.34 -2.82
CA ALA A 5 -5.35 -0.70 -2.38
C ALA A 5 -5.46 0.66 -3.06
N VAL A 6 -6.46 0.83 -3.89
CA VAL A 6 -6.72 2.09 -4.63
C VAL A 6 -8.23 2.29 -4.73
N PRO A 7 -8.72 3.51 -4.52
CA PRO A 7 -10.13 3.81 -4.67
C PRO A 7 -10.50 4.07 -6.14
N ASP A 8 -11.78 4.03 -6.44
CA ASP A 8 -12.37 4.41 -7.73
C ASP A 8 -11.86 3.62 -8.96
N GLU A 9 -11.42 2.38 -8.75
CA GLU A 9 -11.00 1.47 -9.81
C GLU A 9 -11.81 0.17 -9.76
N PRO A 10 -13.10 0.17 -10.12
CA PRO A 10 -13.94 -1.03 -10.09
C PRO A 10 -13.51 -2.05 -11.15
N ASP A 11 -13.52 -3.34 -10.79
CA ASP A 11 -13.29 -4.44 -11.75
C ASP A 11 -14.56 -4.82 -12.52
N PHE A 12 -15.74 -4.47 -11.97
CA PHE A 12 -17.05 -4.71 -12.57
C PHE A 12 -18.07 -3.66 -12.08
N PRO A 13 -19.20 -3.47 -12.79
CA PRO A 13 -20.24 -2.55 -12.34
C PRO A 13 -20.76 -2.89 -10.93
N GLY A 14 -20.72 -1.92 -10.01
CA GLY A 14 -21.12 -2.10 -8.61
C GLY A 14 -20.04 -2.66 -7.69
N ASP A 15 -18.81 -2.84 -8.17
CA ASP A 15 -17.68 -3.21 -7.32
C ASP A 15 -17.42 -2.13 -6.26
N ILE A 16 -16.86 -2.57 -5.14
CA ILE A 16 -16.51 -1.71 -4.01
C ILE A 16 -15.00 -1.51 -3.92
N ASP A 17 -14.57 -0.40 -3.37
CA ASP A 17 -13.17 -0.12 -3.13
C ASP A 17 -12.63 -1.05 -2.05
N ARG A 18 -11.59 -1.78 -2.39
CA ARG A 18 -11.03 -2.87 -1.56
C ARG A 18 -9.56 -3.12 -1.88
N VAL A 19 -8.93 -3.90 -1.03
CA VAL A 19 -7.61 -4.48 -1.35
C VAL A 19 -7.79 -5.45 -2.52
N LYS A 20 -6.97 -5.27 -3.56
CA LYS A 20 -7.03 -6.01 -4.81
C LYS A 20 -5.75 -6.76 -5.11
N MET A 21 -5.86 -7.71 -6.01
CA MET A 21 -4.70 -8.40 -6.59
C MET A 21 -4.79 -8.40 -8.11
N GLU A 22 -3.75 -7.92 -8.76
CA GLU A 22 -3.70 -7.79 -10.21
C GLU A 22 -2.43 -8.41 -10.81
N SER A 23 -2.47 -8.67 -12.11
CA SER A 23 -1.26 -9.04 -12.83
C SER A 23 -0.33 -7.82 -12.99
N PRO A 24 0.99 -8.03 -13.03
CA PRO A 24 1.92 -6.94 -13.33
C PRO A 24 1.60 -6.22 -14.65
N ARG A 25 1.15 -6.96 -15.65
CA ARG A 25 0.78 -6.40 -16.96
C ARG A 25 -0.36 -5.38 -16.87
N LYS A 26 -1.38 -5.66 -16.04
CA LYS A 26 -2.49 -4.74 -15.84
C LYS A 26 -2.06 -3.55 -14.99
N PHE A 27 -1.41 -3.80 -13.86
CA PHE A 27 -0.95 -2.78 -12.93
C PHE A 27 -0.01 -1.76 -13.58
N PHE A 28 0.98 -2.23 -14.35
CA PHE A 28 1.95 -1.38 -15.04
C PHE A 28 1.54 -1.00 -16.47
N SER A 29 0.26 -1.12 -16.82
CA SER A 29 -0.22 -0.64 -18.11
C SER A 29 -0.07 0.89 -18.22
N THR A 30 0.17 1.40 -19.43
CA THR A 30 0.31 2.84 -19.66
C THR A 30 -0.94 3.67 -19.33
N ILE A 31 -2.07 3.00 -19.19
CA ILE A 31 -3.32 3.63 -18.72
C ILE A 31 -3.24 3.93 -17.22
N ASN A 32 -2.62 3.01 -16.46
CA ASN A 32 -2.58 3.08 -14.99
C ASN A 32 -1.28 3.70 -14.46
N ALA A 33 -0.16 3.49 -15.16
CA ALA A 33 1.15 3.93 -14.66
C ALA A 33 2.08 4.32 -15.82
N ASN A 34 2.28 5.61 -16.02
CA ASN A 34 3.19 6.16 -17.04
C ASN A 34 4.61 6.39 -16.52
N VAL A 35 4.72 6.62 -15.22
CA VAL A 35 6.01 6.87 -14.52
C VAL A 35 5.96 6.14 -13.20
N GLY A 36 7.04 5.49 -12.85
CA GLY A 36 7.11 4.79 -11.58
C GLY A 36 8.49 4.27 -11.23
N GLU A 37 8.59 3.79 -10.01
CA GLU A 37 9.80 3.19 -9.48
C GLU A 37 9.45 1.89 -8.77
N VAL A 38 10.18 0.84 -9.07
CA VAL A 38 10.08 -0.43 -8.38
C VAL A 38 11.21 -0.50 -7.35
N MET A 39 10.84 -0.66 -6.10
CA MET A 39 11.78 -0.76 -4.99
C MET A 39 11.66 -2.12 -4.33
N ARG A 40 12.72 -2.55 -3.66
CA ARG A 40 12.77 -3.80 -2.93
C ARG A 40 13.51 -3.64 -1.62
N HIS A 41 13.02 -4.31 -0.59
CA HIS A 41 13.72 -4.39 0.69
C HIS A 41 15.09 -5.07 0.52
N THR A 42 16.09 -4.55 1.21
CA THR A 42 17.47 -5.05 1.12
C THR A 42 17.62 -6.47 1.67
N ASP A 43 16.77 -6.85 2.63
CA ASP A 43 16.69 -8.21 3.16
C ASP A 43 15.61 -9.02 2.43
N LYS A 44 16.02 -10.09 1.73
CA LYS A 44 15.12 -10.95 0.96
C LYS A 44 14.11 -11.71 1.83
N ASN A 45 14.49 -12.07 3.06
CA ASN A 45 13.59 -12.76 3.97
C ASN A 45 12.45 -11.83 4.44
N VAL A 46 12.77 -10.58 4.76
CA VAL A 46 11.79 -9.55 5.09
C VAL A 46 10.84 -9.33 3.92
N ALA A 47 11.36 -9.15 2.71
CA ALA A 47 10.54 -8.99 1.51
C ALA A 47 9.60 -10.19 1.28
N SER A 48 10.07 -11.41 1.50
CA SER A 48 9.28 -12.63 1.35
C SER A 48 8.15 -12.72 2.38
N VAL A 49 8.42 -12.39 3.64
CA VAL A 49 7.41 -12.35 4.71
C VAL A 49 6.34 -11.30 4.39
N ALA A 50 6.76 -10.10 4.00
CA ALA A 50 5.85 -9.02 3.64
C ALA A 50 4.96 -9.39 2.45
N ALA A 51 5.51 -10.02 1.41
CA ALA A 51 4.74 -10.48 0.25
C ALA A 51 3.67 -11.51 0.64
N ARG A 52 3.99 -12.48 1.51
CA ARG A 52 3.01 -13.44 2.01
C ARG A 52 1.93 -12.77 2.85
N GLU A 53 2.28 -11.80 3.66
CA GLU A 53 1.32 -11.05 4.45
C GLU A 53 0.39 -10.20 3.57
N ALA A 54 0.90 -9.54 2.53
CA ALA A 54 0.07 -8.82 1.57
C ALA A 54 -0.97 -9.76 0.91
N MET A 55 -0.57 -10.97 0.53
CA MET A 55 -1.50 -12.00 0.02
C MET A 55 -2.55 -12.41 1.04
N ARG A 56 -2.16 -12.54 2.30
CA ARG A 56 -3.10 -12.85 3.39
C ARG A 56 -4.11 -11.73 3.58
N LEU A 57 -3.66 -10.48 3.60
CA LEU A 57 -4.54 -9.30 3.72
C LEU A 57 -5.53 -9.22 2.57
N TYR A 58 -5.09 -9.50 1.35
CA TYR A 58 -6.00 -9.61 0.20
C TYR A 58 -7.07 -10.67 0.41
N ARG A 59 -6.69 -11.86 0.86
CA ARG A 59 -7.63 -12.98 1.10
C ARG A 59 -8.62 -12.72 2.23
N CYS A 60 -8.28 -11.81 3.16
CA CYS A 60 -9.21 -11.36 4.21
C CYS A 60 -10.35 -10.49 3.68
N GLY A 61 -10.31 -10.05 2.43
CA GLY A 61 -11.37 -9.25 1.84
C GLY A 61 -11.48 -7.84 2.44
N LEU A 62 -10.36 -7.23 2.82
CA LEU A 62 -10.34 -5.91 3.44
C LEU A 62 -10.79 -4.82 2.47
N LEU A 63 -11.56 -3.86 2.97
CA LEU A 63 -12.03 -2.71 2.22
C LEU A 63 -10.94 -1.63 2.12
N PHE A 64 -11.09 -0.71 1.16
CA PHE A 64 -10.28 0.50 1.13
C PHE A 64 -10.71 1.46 2.25
N ASP A 65 -9.74 2.02 2.94
CA ASP A 65 -9.98 2.97 4.02
C ASP A 65 -10.00 4.41 3.49
N HIS A 66 -11.21 4.95 3.28
CA HIS A 66 -11.41 6.34 2.86
C HIS A 66 -11.24 7.36 4.00
N ASP A 67 -11.21 6.90 5.25
CA ASP A 67 -11.06 7.74 6.44
C ASP A 67 -9.60 7.90 6.86
N TYR A 68 -8.71 7.07 6.29
CA TYR A 68 -7.27 7.03 6.64
C TYR A 68 -7.03 6.85 8.14
N ASP A 69 -7.84 5.99 8.75
CA ASP A 69 -7.78 5.66 10.19
C ASP A 69 -7.10 4.31 10.41
N ASP A 70 -5.85 4.33 10.83
CA ASP A 70 -5.05 3.13 11.07
C ASP A 70 -5.50 2.31 12.30
N ASN A 71 -6.51 2.77 13.04
CA ASN A 71 -7.15 1.99 14.11
C ASN A 71 -8.22 1.02 13.61
N ASP A 72 -8.70 1.17 12.36
CA ASP A 72 -9.69 0.26 11.78
C ASP A 72 -9.00 -0.92 11.07
N SER A 73 -9.00 -2.08 11.71
CA SER A 73 -8.38 -3.30 11.17
C SER A 73 -9.14 -3.94 9.99
N THR A 74 -10.34 -3.46 9.66
CA THR A 74 -11.19 -4.00 8.56
C THR A 74 -10.96 -3.30 7.24
N LYS A 75 -10.20 -2.22 7.23
CA LYS A 75 -9.90 -1.38 6.09
C LYS A 75 -8.41 -1.06 6.02
N LEU A 76 -7.92 -0.80 4.81
CA LEU A 76 -6.55 -0.37 4.56
C LEU A 76 -6.51 0.65 3.42
N TYR A 77 -5.73 1.71 3.59
CA TYR A 77 -5.35 2.56 2.47
C TYR A 77 -3.98 2.12 1.89
N CYS A 78 -3.57 2.68 0.76
CA CYS A 78 -2.45 2.17 -0.05
C CYS A 78 -1.13 2.03 0.74
N SER A 79 -0.65 3.10 1.37
CA SER A 79 0.61 3.09 2.11
C SER A 79 0.52 2.29 3.41
N GLU A 80 -0.65 2.27 4.05
CA GLU A 80 -0.90 1.45 5.23
C GLU A 80 -0.84 -0.04 4.90
N LEU A 81 -1.38 -0.47 3.76
CA LEU A 81 -1.27 -1.86 3.29
C LEU A 81 0.21 -2.30 3.20
N VAL A 82 1.05 -1.46 2.61
CA VAL A 82 2.47 -1.74 2.48
C VAL A 82 3.14 -1.81 3.85
N GLU A 83 2.94 -0.80 4.69
CA GLU A 83 3.51 -0.76 6.04
C GLU A 83 3.08 -1.96 6.89
N ARG A 84 1.79 -2.30 6.87
CA ARG A 84 1.26 -3.43 7.63
C ARG A 84 1.86 -4.77 7.17
N ALA A 85 2.06 -4.94 5.86
CA ALA A 85 2.70 -6.13 5.33
C ALA A 85 4.14 -6.29 5.85
N TYR A 86 4.90 -5.21 5.89
CA TYR A 86 6.27 -5.22 6.41
C TYR A 86 6.35 -5.32 7.93
N LEU A 87 5.41 -4.76 8.66
CA LEU A 87 5.32 -4.92 10.12
C LEU A 87 5.20 -6.40 10.54
N ARG A 88 4.60 -7.25 9.71
CA ARG A 88 4.58 -8.71 9.92
C ARG A 88 5.97 -9.32 9.95
N ALA A 89 6.91 -8.74 9.22
CA ALA A 89 8.33 -9.13 9.24
C ALA A 89 9.13 -8.43 10.34
N GLY A 90 8.49 -7.64 11.21
CA GLY A 90 9.12 -6.92 12.29
C GLY A 90 9.80 -5.61 11.89
N VAL A 91 9.53 -5.08 10.69
CA VAL A 91 10.13 -3.82 10.21
C VAL A 91 9.07 -2.80 9.86
N SER A 92 9.34 -1.52 10.12
CA SER A 92 8.54 -0.38 9.69
C SER A 92 9.24 0.30 8.52
N LEU A 93 8.62 0.31 7.34
CA LEU A 93 9.15 1.06 6.20
C LEU A 93 8.99 2.56 6.39
N ALA A 94 7.88 2.99 6.96
CA ALA A 94 7.63 4.39 7.28
C ALA A 94 8.56 4.94 8.37
N GLU A 95 9.29 4.08 9.09
CA GLU A 95 10.26 4.46 10.11
C GLU A 95 9.68 5.44 11.14
N LYS A 96 8.41 5.17 11.55
CA LYS A 96 7.61 5.99 12.48
C LYS A 96 7.18 7.36 11.96
N ARG A 97 7.40 7.67 10.68
CA ARG A 97 6.85 8.88 10.07
C ARG A 97 5.33 8.78 9.97
N ARG A 98 4.66 9.83 10.42
CA ARG A 98 3.21 9.98 10.38
C ARG A 98 2.89 11.46 10.19
N HIS A 99 1.77 11.74 9.53
CA HIS A 99 1.39 13.11 9.19
C HIS A 99 -0.05 13.40 9.62
N ASP A 100 -0.24 14.58 10.19
CA ASP A 100 -1.55 15.13 10.45
C ASP A 100 -1.82 16.21 9.41
N PHE A 101 -2.98 16.21 8.80
CA PHE A 101 -3.39 17.26 7.88
C PHE A 101 -4.89 17.48 7.90
N ALA A 102 -5.29 18.69 7.57
CA ALA A 102 -6.68 19.08 7.48
C ALA A 102 -7.00 19.68 6.12
N VAL A 103 -8.14 19.29 5.57
CA VAL A 103 -8.78 19.93 4.43
C VAL A 103 -10.16 20.44 4.85
N PRO A 104 -10.79 21.38 4.15
CA PRO A 104 -12.12 21.86 4.53
C PRO A 104 -13.10 20.71 4.75
N GLY A 105 -13.62 20.60 5.99
CA GLY A 105 -14.55 19.54 6.40
C GLY A 105 -13.95 18.21 6.85
N PHE A 106 -12.60 18.03 6.77
CA PHE A 106 -11.93 16.79 7.14
C PHE A 106 -10.63 17.05 7.90
N HIS A 107 -10.38 16.21 8.90
CA HIS A 107 -9.12 16.18 9.65
C HIS A 107 -8.59 14.74 9.66
N PHE A 108 -7.33 14.56 9.28
CA PHE A 108 -6.66 13.26 9.21
C PHE A 108 -5.46 13.25 10.15
N GLU A 109 -5.32 12.19 10.94
CA GLU A 109 -4.25 12.04 11.92
C GLU A 109 -3.43 10.76 11.65
N HIS A 110 -2.14 10.85 11.91
CA HIS A 110 -1.22 9.70 11.86
C HIS A 110 -1.16 8.97 10.51
N VAL A 111 -1.37 9.69 9.41
CA VAL A 111 -1.40 9.11 8.07
C VAL A 111 0.01 8.80 7.58
N ILE A 112 0.19 7.61 7.02
CA ILE A 112 1.40 7.24 6.28
C ILE A 112 1.23 7.72 4.84
N MET A 113 2.14 8.58 4.39
CA MET A 113 2.16 9.05 3.01
C MET A 113 2.97 8.10 2.11
N PRO A 114 2.70 8.02 0.81
CA PRO A 114 3.54 7.27 -0.12
C PRO A 114 5.02 7.66 -0.07
N SER A 115 5.31 8.94 0.17
CA SER A 115 6.67 9.46 0.36
C SER A 115 7.40 8.83 1.56
N ASP A 116 6.68 8.50 2.63
CA ASP A 116 7.28 7.86 3.80
C ASP A 116 7.82 6.47 3.48
N ILE A 117 7.11 5.74 2.60
CA ILE A 117 7.56 4.45 2.09
C ILE A 117 8.72 4.64 1.11
N TYR A 118 8.60 5.58 0.19
CA TYR A 118 9.63 5.87 -0.82
C TYR A 118 10.97 6.28 -0.19
N GLU A 119 10.94 7.06 0.88
CA GLU A 119 12.12 7.56 1.60
C GLU A 119 12.70 6.55 2.59
N SER A 120 12.14 5.35 2.67
CA SER A 120 12.64 4.33 3.60
C SER A 120 14.09 3.96 3.30
N SER A 121 14.94 4.02 4.31
CA SER A 121 16.34 3.61 4.22
C SER A 121 16.53 2.11 3.95
N GLN A 122 15.49 1.32 4.11
CA GLN A 122 15.48 -0.13 3.96
C GLN A 122 15.18 -0.60 2.54
N LEU A 123 14.75 0.31 1.67
CA LEU A 123 14.42 0.01 0.28
C LEU A 123 15.52 0.45 -0.67
N LYS A 124 15.68 -0.28 -1.74
CA LYS A 124 16.53 0.10 -2.88
C LYS A 124 15.75 0.02 -4.18
N THR A 125 16.01 0.97 -5.05
CA THR A 125 15.47 0.97 -6.42
C THR A 125 16.05 -0.18 -7.23
N ILE A 126 15.19 -0.91 -7.90
CA ILE A 126 15.59 -1.98 -8.83
C ILE A 126 15.22 -1.68 -10.27
N SER A 127 14.24 -0.82 -10.51
CA SER A 127 13.81 -0.40 -11.84
C SER A 127 13.06 0.93 -11.80
N ARG A 128 13.14 1.67 -12.88
CA ARG A 128 12.35 2.88 -13.15
C ARG A 128 11.74 2.79 -14.54
N PHE A 129 10.58 3.37 -14.70
CA PHE A 129 9.89 3.39 -16.00
C PHE A 129 9.11 4.69 -16.19
#